data_ae40c931c7cdeebf66d39501c496be17
#
_entry.id   ae40c931c7cdeebf66d39501c496be17
#
_cell.length_a   1.000
_cell.length_b   1.000
_cell.length_c   1.000
_cell.angle_alpha   90.00
_cell.angle_beta   90.00
_cell.angle_gamma   90.00
#
_symmetry.space_group_name_H-M   'P 1'
#
loop_
_entity.id
_entity.type
_entity.pdbx_description
1 polymer ?
#
loop_
_entity_poly.entity_id
_entity_poly.type
_entity_poly.pdbx_seq_one_letter_code
_entity_poly.pdbx_strand_id
1 'polypeptide(L)'
;MKTYDIVIIGGGPAGLAAAVSAKNNGIDDILILERDKELGGILNQCIHNGFGLHTFKEELTGPEYAGRYIEKVKEMKIPYLLHTIVVDVSRDKVVTVMNKEQGMFQIEAKAVILAMGCRERSRGALNIPGISGDDDDTIGTTGTINGRC
;
A
#
# COMPACT_ATOMS: atom_id res chain seq x y z
N MET A 1 -9.07 23.37 0.29
CA MET A 1 -8.19 22.19 0.17
C MET A 1 -7.89 21.71 1.58
N LYS A 2 -7.88 20.42 1.83
CA LYS A 2 -7.63 19.88 3.16
C LYS A 2 -6.14 19.61 3.30
N THR A 3 -5.56 19.97 4.45
CA THR A 3 -4.12 19.83 4.73
C THR A 3 -3.91 18.74 5.77
N TYR A 4 -2.89 17.91 5.60
CA TYR A 4 -2.47 16.87 6.54
C TYR A 4 -0.98 16.99 6.87
N ASP A 5 -0.60 16.54 8.05
CA ASP A 5 0.83 16.44 8.40
C ASP A 5 1.52 15.39 7.54
N ILE A 6 0.90 14.22 7.41
CA ILE A 6 1.40 13.13 6.58
C ILE A 6 0.29 12.56 5.72
N VAL A 7 0.55 12.44 4.42
CA VAL A 7 -0.25 11.64 3.49
C VAL A 7 0.54 10.40 3.09
N ILE A 8 -0.05 9.23 3.27
CA ILE A 8 0.56 7.94 2.95
C ILE A 8 -0.16 7.38 1.73
N ILE A 9 0.58 7.12 0.65
CA ILE A 9 0.07 6.58 -0.59
C ILE A 9 0.30 5.07 -0.61
N GLY A 10 -0.76 4.32 -0.42
CA GLY A 10 -0.79 2.86 -0.33
C GLY A 10 -1.11 2.36 1.07
N GLY A 11 -2.17 1.58 1.19
CA GLY A 11 -2.66 0.95 2.42
C GLY A 11 -2.16 -0.49 2.61
N GLY A 12 -1.04 -0.84 1.96
CA GLY A 12 -0.36 -2.12 2.16
C GLY A 12 0.48 -2.17 3.44
N PRO A 13 1.27 -3.23 3.66
CA PRO A 13 2.01 -3.43 4.92
C PRO A 13 2.94 -2.27 5.28
N ALA A 14 3.64 -1.71 4.30
CA ALA A 14 4.54 -0.58 4.53
C ALA A 14 3.78 0.69 4.92
N GLY A 15 2.67 1.00 4.24
CA GLY A 15 1.85 2.17 4.54
C GLY A 15 1.16 2.08 5.90
N LEU A 16 0.62 0.91 6.23
CA LEU A 16 0.00 0.66 7.54
C LEU A 16 1.02 0.79 8.68
N ALA A 17 2.20 0.20 8.52
CA ALA A 17 3.28 0.30 9.51
C ALA A 17 3.76 1.74 9.68
N ALA A 18 3.91 2.48 8.57
CA ALA A 18 4.29 3.89 8.59
C ALA A 18 3.25 4.75 9.33
N ALA A 19 1.95 4.52 9.07
CA ALA A 19 0.86 5.23 9.73
C ALA A 19 0.86 5.00 11.24
N VAL A 20 0.94 3.74 11.67
CA VAL A 20 1.01 3.38 13.10
C VAL A 20 2.25 3.96 13.76
N SER A 21 3.40 3.89 13.09
CA SER A 21 4.64 4.46 13.61
C SER A 21 4.57 5.99 13.76
N ALA A 22 4.05 6.69 12.77
CA ALA A 22 3.87 8.13 12.81
C ALA A 22 2.94 8.54 13.98
N LYS A 23 1.83 7.84 14.14
CA LYS A 23 0.89 8.08 15.23
C LYS A 23 1.51 7.85 16.61
N ASN A 24 2.28 6.78 16.77
CA ASN A 24 3.00 6.50 18.02
C ASN A 24 4.07 7.56 18.35
N ASN A 25 4.57 8.27 17.35
CA ASN A 25 5.53 9.37 17.53
C ASN A 25 4.86 10.75 17.62
N GLY A 26 3.55 10.81 17.88
CA GLY A 26 2.85 12.04 18.17
C GLY A 26 2.37 12.83 16.97
N ILE A 27 2.33 12.22 15.78
CA ILE A 27 1.74 12.87 14.59
C ILE A 27 0.28 12.43 14.51
N ASP A 28 -0.63 13.39 14.65
CA ASP A 28 -2.06 13.12 14.71
C ASP A 28 -2.76 13.23 13.37
N ASP A 29 -2.34 14.13 12.52
CA ASP A 29 -3.02 14.44 11.27
C ASP A 29 -2.44 13.65 10.10
N ILE A 30 -2.83 12.38 10.03
CA ILE A 30 -2.36 11.40 9.04
C ILE A 30 -3.53 10.99 8.16
N LEU A 31 -3.28 10.79 6.86
CA LEU A 31 -4.24 10.22 5.93
C LEU A 31 -3.60 9.10 5.13
N ILE A 32 -4.27 7.95 5.03
CA ILE A 32 -3.89 6.85 4.15
C ILE A 32 -4.78 6.90 2.91
N LEU A 33 -4.17 6.82 1.72
CA LEU A 33 -4.85 6.72 0.44
C LEU A 33 -4.66 5.32 -0.13
N GLU A 34 -5.75 4.60 -0.37
CA GLU A 34 -5.72 3.25 -0.93
C GLU A 34 -6.64 3.16 -2.16
N ARG A 35 -6.10 2.64 -3.25
CA ARG A 35 -6.83 2.47 -4.51
C ARG A 35 -7.82 1.31 -4.48
N ASP A 36 -7.52 0.28 -3.70
CA ASP A 36 -8.33 -0.92 -3.63
C ASP A 36 -9.53 -0.74 -2.67
N LYS A 37 -10.40 -1.72 -2.65
CA LYS A 37 -11.60 -1.75 -1.81
C LYS A 37 -11.32 -1.98 -0.33
N GLU A 38 -10.09 -2.39 0.01
CA GLU A 38 -9.67 -2.76 1.35
C GLU A 38 -8.18 -2.46 1.60
N LEU A 39 -7.82 -2.30 2.86
CA LEU A 39 -6.42 -2.19 3.28
C LEU A 39 -5.76 -3.57 3.31
N GLY A 40 -4.41 -3.60 3.31
CA GLY A 40 -3.61 -4.83 3.42
C GLY A 40 -2.75 -5.09 2.19
N GLY A 41 -3.16 -4.59 1.03
CA GLY A 41 -2.39 -4.71 -0.21
C GLY A 41 -2.11 -6.16 -0.58
N ILE A 42 -0.87 -6.44 -1.02
CA ILE A 42 -0.45 -7.79 -1.46
C ILE A 42 -0.59 -8.86 -0.37
N LEU A 43 -0.54 -8.50 0.91
CA LEU A 43 -0.69 -9.45 2.00
C LEU A 43 -2.03 -10.17 1.99
N ASN A 44 -3.08 -9.56 1.46
CA ASN A 44 -4.40 -10.18 1.34
C ASN A 44 -4.39 -11.41 0.41
N GLN A 45 -3.38 -11.54 -0.45
CA GLN A 45 -3.18 -12.66 -1.37
C GLN A 45 -2.17 -13.69 -0.87
N CYS A 46 -1.37 -13.34 0.13
CA CYS A 46 -0.30 -14.18 0.68
C CYS A 46 -0.85 -15.12 1.77
N ILE A 47 -1.48 -16.22 1.37
CA ILE A 47 -2.13 -17.16 2.29
C ILE A 47 -1.18 -18.17 2.98
N HIS A 48 0.13 -18.11 2.66
CA HIS A 48 1.14 -18.94 3.34
C HIS A 48 1.58 -18.31 4.67
N ASN A 49 2.10 -19.12 5.56
CA ASN A 49 2.68 -18.71 6.84
C ASN A 49 4.09 -18.09 6.66
N GLY A 50 4.57 -17.42 7.71
CA GLY A 50 5.92 -16.86 7.77
C GLY A 50 5.97 -15.36 8.06
N PHE A 51 4.81 -14.71 8.16
CA PHE A 51 4.73 -13.31 8.54
C PHE A 51 4.65 -13.14 10.06
N GLY A 52 5.17 -12.04 10.57
CA GLY A 52 4.98 -11.65 11.96
C GLY A 52 6.00 -12.17 12.96
N LEU A 53 6.88 -13.11 12.62
CA LEU A 53 7.85 -13.71 13.55
C LEU A 53 8.72 -12.66 14.26
N HIS A 54 9.19 -11.64 13.55
CA HIS A 54 9.99 -10.57 14.14
C HIS A 54 9.15 -9.53 14.88
N THR A 55 7.97 -9.21 14.38
CA THR A 55 7.13 -8.10 14.86
C THR A 55 6.19 -8.54 15.99
N PHE A 56 5.53 -9.69 15.82
CA PHE A 56 4.52 -10.18 16.77
C PHE A 56 4.96 -11.40 17.55
N LYS A 57 6.13 -12.00 17.22
CA LYS A 57 6.63 -13.27 17.78
C LYS A 57 5.69 -14.45 17.53
N GLU A 58 4.85 -14.33 16.52
CA GLU A 58 3.89 -15.33 16.07
C GLU A 58 4.07 -15.56 14.57
N GLU A 59 3.79 -16.78 14.13
CA GLU A 59 3.78 -17.13 12.73
C GLU A 59 2.37 -16.93 12.17
N LEU A 60 2.22 -15.92 11.32
CA LEU A 60 0.95 -15.49 10.77
C LEU A 60 0.92 -15.68 9.25
N THR A 61 -0.27 -15.82 8.70
CA THR A 61 -0.50 -15.66 7.27
C THR A 61 -0.47 -14.18 6.88
N GLY A 62 -0.37 -13.87 5.58
CA GLY A 62 -0.42 -12.49 5.10
C GLY A 62 -1.65 -11.72 5.55
N PRO A 63 -2.89 -12.26 5.36
CA PRO A 63 -4.10 -11.61 5.83
C PRO A 63 -4.16 -11.38 7.34
N GLU A 64 -3.68 -12.34 8.15
CA GLU A 64 -3.61 -12.18 9.61
C GLU A 64 -2.64 -11.07 10.02
N TYR A 65 -1.47 -11.02 9.39
CA TYR A 65 -0.50 -9.96 9.61
C TYR A 65 -1.07 -8.58 9.23
N ALA A 66 -1.70 -8.48 8.05
CA ALA A 66 -2.38 -7.25 7.62
C ALA A 66 -3.50 -6.87 8.60
N GLY A 67 -4.31 -7.84 9.03
CA GLY A 67 -5.40 -7.65 9.99
C GLY A 67 -4.93 -6.98 11.27
N ARG A 68 -3.80 -7.43 11.84
CA ARG A 68 -3.19 -6.83 13.05
C ARG A 68 -2.88 -5.34 12.89
N TYR A 69 -2.36 -4.94 11.74
CA TYR A 69 -2.08 -3.53 11.46
C TYR A 69 -3.34 -2.72 11.15
N ILE A 70 -4.30 -3.30 10.45
CA ILE A 70 -5.59 -2.67 10.16
C ILE A 70 -6.36 -2.38 11.45
N GLU A 71 -6.35 -3.32 12.40
CA GLU A 71 -6.94 -3.12 13.73
C GLU A 71 -6.28 -1.95 14.46
N LYS A 72 -4.95 -1.89 14.49
CA LYS A 72 -4.21 -0.76 15.08
C LYS A 72 -4.57 0.58 14.44
N VAL A 73 -4.66 0.63 13.11
CA VAL A 73 -5.08 1.85 12.38
C VAL A 73 -6.49 2.29 12.80
N LYS A 74 -7.42 1.35 12.95
CA LYS A 74 -8.79 1.62 13.41
C LYS A 74 -8.83 2.06 14.87
N GLU A 75 -8.14 1.38 15.77
CA GLU A 75 -8.04 1.73 17.20
C GLU A 75 -7.46 3.14 17.39
N MET A 76 -6.42 3.48 16.64
CA MET A 76 -5.79 4.80 16.65
C MET A 76 -6.60 5.86 15.89
N LYS A 77 -7.73 5.48 15.29
CA LYS A 77 -8.61 6.36 14.49
C LYS A 77 -7.86 7.10 13.39
N ILE A 78 -6.90 6.45 12.74
CA ILE A 78 -6.19 7.02 11.60
C ILE A 78 -7.14 6.99 10.39
N PRO A 79 -7.46 8.15 9.78
CA PRO A 79 -8.35 8.20 8.64
C PRO A 79 -7.71 7.58 7.39
N TYR A 80 -8.52 6.91 6.59
CA TYR A 80 -8.11 6.37 5.30
C TYR A 80 -9.23 6.51 4.26
N LEU A 81 -8.86 6.64 3.00
CA LEU A 81 -9.76 6.67 1.87
C LEU A 81 -9.48 5.45 0.98
N LEU A 82 -10.47 4.59 0.85
CA LEU A 82 -10.47 3.45 -0.08
C LEU A 82 -10.97 3.89 -1.45
N HIS A 83 -10.79 3.03 -2.48
CA HIS A 83 -11.20 3.33 -3.85
C HIS A 83 -10.69 4.69 -4.36
N THR A 84 -9.55 5.14 -3.83
CA THR A 84 -8.99 6.46 -4.10
C THR A 84 -7.64 6.33 -4.79
N ILE A 85 -7.59 6.74 -6.05
CA ILE A 85 -6.40 6.68 -6.88
C ILE A 85 -5.64 8.00 -6.77
N VAL A 86 -4.35 7.93 -6.51
CA VAL A 86 -3.46 9.09 -6.61
C VAL A 86 -3.03 9.23 -8.06
N VAL A 87 -3.32 10.39 -8.63
CA VAL A 87 -3.04 10.71 -10.04
C VAL A 87 -1.70 11.41 -10.18
N ASP A 88 -1.39 12.31 -9.24
CA ASP A 88 -0.18 13.12 -9.26
C ASP A 88 0.24 13.54 -7.86
N VAL A 89 1.53 13.78 -7.71
CA VAL A 89 2.13 14.38 -6.49
C VAL A 89 3.08 15.47 -6.93
N SER A 90 2.72 16.72 -6.66
CA SER A 90 3.54 17.86 -7.02
C SER A 90 4.77 18.00 -6.12
N ARG A 91 5.75 18.82 -6.56
CA ARG A 91 6.93 19.16 -5.75
C ARG A 91 6.57 19.88 -4.45
N ASP A 92 5.47 20.60 -4.45
CA ASP A 92 4.94 21.32 -3.28
C ASP A 92 4.10 20.40 -2.36
N LYS A 93 4.15 19.09 -2.60
CA LYS A 93 3.45 18.06 -1.82
C LYS A 93 1.92 18.19 -1.87
N VAL A 94 1.40 18.71 -2.99
CA VAL A 94 -0.02 18.64 -3.32
C VAL A 94 -0.28 17.31 -4.01
N VAL A 95 -1.12 16.51 -3.40
CA VAL A 95 -1.52 15.18 -3.89
C VAL A 95 -2.85 15.31 -4.61
N THR A 96 -2.85 15.06 -5.91
CA THR A 96 -4.07 15.01 -6.71
C THR A 96 -4.62 13.60 -6.70
N VAL A 97 -5.86 13.46 -6.27
CA VAL A 97 -6.54 12.17 -6.09
C VAL A 97 -7.86 12.14 -6.84
N MET A 98 -8.31 10.94 -7.14
CA MET A 98 -9.60 10.69 -7.80
C MET A 98 -10.30 9.52 -7.14
N ASN A 99 -11.58 9.69 -6.84
CA ASN A 99 -12.46 8.60 -6.42
C ASN A 99 -13.86 8.77 -7.05
N LYS A 100 -14.68 7.73 -6.89
CA LYS A 100 -16.01 7.70 -7.50
C LYS A 100 -16.99 8.69 -6.85
N GLU A 101 -16.82 8.99 -5.58
CA GLU A 101 -17.77 9.79 -4.79
C GLU A 101 -17.56 11.29 -4.98
N GLN A 102 -16.30 11.74 -5.03
CA GLN A 102 -15.93 13.16 -5.05
C GLN A 102 -15.32 13.61 -6.38
N GLY A 103 -15.07 12.67 -7.31
CA GLY A 103 -14.34 12.96 -8.52
C GLY A 103 -12.87 13.25 -8.26
N MET A 104 -12.31 14.22 -8.94
CA MET A 104 -10.92 14.65 -8.78
C MET A 104 -10.83 15.81 -7.78
N PHE A 105 -9.93 15.68 -6.81
CA PHE A 105 -9.67 16.72 -5.81
C PHE A 105 -8.21 16.70 -5.35
N GLN A 106 -7.82 17.72 -4.60
CA GLN A 106 -6.45 17.91 -4.14
C GLN A 106 -6.35 17.94 -2.63
N ILE A 107 -5.26 17.40 -2.12
CA ILE A 107 -4.91 17.31 -0.70
C ILE A 107 -3.51 17.89 -0.53
N GLU A 108 -3.32 18.81 0.40
CA GLU A 108 -2.00 19.27 0.81
C GLU A 108 -1.41 18.38 1.89
N ALA A 109 -0.09 18.17 1.84
CA ALA A 109 0.63 17.43 2.85
C ALA A 109 1.92 18.15 3.24
N LYS A 110 2.27 18.12 4.53
CA LYS A 110 3.61 18.54 4.97
C LYS A 110 4.67 17.52 4.59
N ALA A 111 4.29 16.22 4.60
CA ALA A 111 5.11 15.12 4.14
C ALA A 111 4.26 14.07 3.39
N VAL A 112 4.85 13.44 2.37
CA VAL A 112 4.23 12.36 1.62
C VAL A 112 5.08 11.11 1.74
N ILE A 113 4.46 9.99 2.11
CA ILE A 113 5.10 8.68 2.16
C ILE A 113 4.58 7.84 1.00
N LEU A 114 5.49 7.40 0.13
CA LEU A 114 5.18 6.53 -1.00
C LEU A 114 5.32 5.07 -0.56
N ALA A 115 4.19 4.38 -0.42
CA ALA A 115 4.12 2.97 -0.01
C ALA A 115 3.27 2.15 -1.00
N MET A 116 3.38 2.47 -2.29
CA MET A 116 2.54 1.95 -3.37
C MET A 116 2.82 0.49 -3.74
N GLY A 117 3.86 -0.12 -3.17
CA GLY A 117 4.32 -1.44 -3.52
C GLY A 117 4.94 -1.51 -4.91
N CYS A 118 4.92 -2.67 -5.50
CA CYS A 118 5.40 -2.92 -6.86
C CYS A 118 4.35 -3.68 -7.68
N ARG A 119 4.56 -3.72 -8.97
CA ARG A 119 3.75 -4.49 -9.91
C ARG A 119 4.68 -5.30 -10.79
N GLU A 120 4.32 -6.55 -11.01
CA GLU A 120 5.04 -7.40 -11.95
C GLU A 120 4.99 -6.80 -13.36
N ARG A 121 6.08 -6.95 -14.07
CA ARG A 121 6.15 -6.66 -15.49
C ARG A 121 5.90 -7.93 -16.28
N SER A 122 4.97 -7.88 -17.21
CA SER A 122 4.75 -8.99 -18.11
C SER A 122 5.99 -9.22 -19.00
N ARG A 123 6.22 -10.46 -19.39
CA ARG A 123 7.32 -10.86 -20.29
C ARG A 123 7.33 -10.04 -21.59
N GLY A 124 6.15 -9.79 -22.16
CA GLY A 124 6.02 -8.97 -23.37
C GLY A 124 6.48 -7.52 -23.16
N ALA A 125 6.26 -6.93 -21.99
CA ALA A 125 6.73 -5.59 -21.67
C ALA A 125 8.26 -5.51 -21.48
N LEU A 126 8.92 -6.65 -21.24
CA LEU A 126 10.37 -6.76 -21.08
C LEU A 126 11.08 -7.20 -22.37
N ASN A 127 10.33 -7.51 -23.44
CA ASN A 127 10.86 -8.05 -24.70
C ASN A 127 11.77 -9.28 -24.51
N ILE A 128 11.47 -10.12 -23.52
CA ILE A 128 12.24 -11.34 -23.27
C ILE A 128 11.70 -12.45 -24.17
N PRO A 129 12.48 -12.96 -25.15
CA PRO A 129 12.09 -14.11 -25.94
C PRO A 129 12.06 -15.35 -25.04
N GLY A 130 11.10 -16.20 -25.20
CA GLY A 130 11.02 -17.43 -24.43
C GLY A 130 9.80 -18.27 -24.75
N ILE A 131 9.77 -19.44 -24.19
CA ILE A 131 8.75 -20.46 -24.39
C ILE A 131 7.43 -19.94 -23.79
N SER A 132 6.36 -20.02 -24.57
CA SER A 132 5.01 -19.90 -24.07
C SER A 132 4.73 -21.13 -23.20
N GLY A 133 4.94 -20.99 -21.92
CA GLY A 133 4.55 -21.96 -20.93
C GLY A 133 3.58 -21.28 -20.01
N ASP A 134 2.51 -21.93 -19.80
CA ASP A 134 1.45 -21.70 -18.84
C ASP A 134 1.62 -20.52 -17.86
N ASP A 135 0.77 -19.55 -18.03
CA ASP A 135 0.17 -18.63 -17.07
C ASP A 135 1.01 -17.73 -16.13
N ASP A 136 2.33 -17.87 -16.05
CA ASP A 136 3.17 -17.10 -15.12
C ASP A 136 4.26 -16.28 -15.83
N ASP A 137 3.88 -15.54 -16.84
CA ASP A 137 4.78 -14.68 -17.63
C ASP A 137 5.13 -13.34 -16.96
N THR A 138 5.04 -13.26 -15.64
CA THR A 138 5.35 -12.04 -14.89
C THR A 138 6.69 -12.17 -14.17
N ILE A 139 7.53 -11.17 -14.35
CA ILE A 139 8.79 -11.02 -13.59
C ILE A 139 8.57 -9.90 -12.58
N GLY A 140 8.71 -10.24 -11.31
CA GLY A 140 8.63 -9.24 -10.24
C GLY A 140 9.77 -8.22 -10.35
N THR A 141 9.50 -6.99 -10.00
CA THR A 141 10.49 -5.89 -9.98
C THR A 141 11.66 -6.15 -9.04
N THR A 142 11.56 -7.14 -8.17
CA THR A 142 12.61 -7.59 -7.26
C THR A 142 13.52 -8.65 -7.87
N GLY A 143 13.33 -9.01 -9.15
CA GLY A 143 14.13 -10.05 -9.83
C GLY A 143 13.73 -11.48 -9.45
N THR A 144 12.63 -11.66 -8.73
CA THR A 144 12.10 -12.97 -8.40
C THR A 144 11.27 -13.48 -9.60
N ILE A 145 11.71 -14.57 -10.17
CA ILE A 145 10.94 -15.32 -11.19
C ILE A 145 9.93 -16.15 -10.40
N ASN A 146 8.71 -15.76 -10.37
CA ASN A 146 7.50 -16.34 -9.78
C ASN A 146 6.87 -15.31 -8.84
N GLY A 147 5.93 -14.55 -9.39
CA GLY A 147 5.16 -13.52 -8.66
C GLY A 147 4.14 -14.09 -7.67
N ARG A 148 4.46 -15.20 -7.02
CA ARG A 148 3.67 -15.72 -5.89
C ARG A 148 4.37 -15.35 -4.59
N CYS A 149 3.60 -14.75 -3.68
CA CYS A 149 4.05 -14.58 -2.31
C CYS A 149 4.50 -15.90 -1.70
#